data_e6c600e91e526ec907cc17709e0a24c8
#
_entry.id   e6c600e91e526ec907cc17709e0a24c8
#
_cell.length_a   1.000
_cell.length_b   1.000
_cell.length_c   1.000
_cell.angle_alpha   90.00
_cell.angle_beta   90.00
_cell.angle_gamma   90.00
#
_symmetry.space_group_name_H-M   'P 1'
#
loop_
_entity.id
_entity.type
_entity.pdbx_description
1 polymer ?
#
loop_
_entity_poly.entity_id
_entity_poly.type
_entity_poly.pdbx_seq_one_letter_code
_entity_poly.pdbx_strand_id
1 'polypeptide(L)'
;VGLAIDDHTKINKFIPDKISFYKILSKDIKNKQLIDAVKTTNAESIFISTGMSDYKTLDDIIPQLVKSDERIKLIHTQLSNSVNQVNLKAIESMRARYKTPVAYGHHCSLVNVIYTSLGFLPESIFFYVKGSENLDYPDNHHAIKVNDIEDLVDDINSLKKSIGDGNKIAMKNWT
;
A
#
# COMPACT_ATOMS: atom_id res chain seq x y z
N VAL A 1 1.63 8.06 12.85
CA VAL A 1 0.66 8.56 11.85
C VAL A 1 1.34 8.66 10.50
N GLY A 2 0.63 8.31 9.41
CA GLY A 2 1.10 8.49 8.03
C GLY A 2 0.45 9.69 7.36
N LEU A 3 1.12 10.23 6.35
CA LEU A 3 0.63 11.38 5.58
C LEU A 3 0.74 11.12 4.08
N ALA A 4 -0.38 11.18 3.36
CA ALA A 4 -0.37 11.31 1.91
C ALA A 4 -0.13 12.78 1.54
N ILE A 5 0.84 13.03 0.68
CA ILE A 5 1.27 14.40 0.35
C ILE A 5 1.44 14.57 -1.17
N ASP A 6 1.05 15.71 -1.68
CA ASP A 6 1.13 16.10 -3.08
C ASP A 6 1.84 17.45 -3.32
N ASP A 7 2.21 18.14 -2.24
CA ASP A 7 2.84 19.46 -2.28
C ASP A 7 4.02 19.54 -1.30
N HIS A 8 5.23 19.62 -1.83
CA HIS A 8 6.47 19.67 -1.05
C HIS A 8 6.55 20.86 -0.10
N THR A 9 5.89 21.98 -0.42
CA THR A 9 5.89 23.18 0.44
C THR A 9 5.11 23.00 1.73
N LYS A 10 4.27 21.96 1.82
CA LYS A 10 3.45 21.64 2.99
C LYS A 10 4.15 20.75 4.01
N ILE A 11 5.26 20.12 3.66
CA ILE A 11 5.96 19.16 4.54
C ILE A 11 6.27 19.80 5.90
N ASN A 12 6.79 21.03 5.91
CA ASN A 12 7.15 21.74 7.15
C ASN A 12 5.95 22.27 7.95
N LYS A 13 4.72 22.15 7.42
CA LYS A 13 3.50 22.57 8.15
C LYS A 13 3.02 21.51 9.14
N PHE A 14 3.48 20.26 8.98
CA PHE A 14 3.18 19.17 9.89
C PHE A 14 4.32 19.00 10.88
N ILE A 15 4.02 18.49 12.08
CA ILE A 15 5.04 18.20 13.09
C ILE A 15 5.84 16.99 12.61
N PRO A 16 7.08 17.15 12.11
CA PRO A 16 7.82 16.07 11.41
C PRO A 16 8.02 14.82 12.26
N ASP A 17 8.24 15.00 13.58
CA ASP A 17 8.55 13.91 14.52
C ASP A 17 7.37 12.99 14.81
N LYS A 18 6.17 13.33 14.32
CA LYS A 18 4.95 12.50 14.49
C LYS A 18 4.52 11.76 13.25
N ILE A 19 5.22 11.95 12.13
CA ILE A 19 4.92 11.29 10.86
C ILE A 19 5.79 10.05 10.73
N SER A 20 5.19 8.86 10.88
CA SER A 20 5.90 7.58 10.74
C SER A 20 6.17 7.23 9.28
N PHE A 21 5.27 7.64 8.37
CA PHE A 21 5.50 7.43 6.94
C PHE A 21 4.86 8.50 6.06
N TYR A 22 5.43 8.71 4.88
CA TYR A 22 4.80 9.48 3.81
C TYR A 22 4.33 8.57 2.68
N LYS A 23 3.22 8.95 2.05
CA LYS A 23 2.71 8.31 0.84
C LYS A 23 2.72 9.32 -0.31
N ILE A 24 3.49 9.01 -1.35
CA ILE A 24 3.49 9.72 -2.63
C ILE A 24 2.39 9.13 -3.50
N LEU A 25 1.53 9.99 -4.06
CA LEU A 25 0.40 9.55 -4.89
C LEU A 25 0.87 9.06 -6.27
N SER A 26 0.08 8.20 -6.92
CA SER A 26 0.41 7.64 -8.23
C SER A 26 0.69 8.69 -9.31
N LYS A 27 0.00 9.83 -9.27
CA LYS A 27 0.19 10.97 -10.19
C LYS A 27 1.55 11.67 -10.00
N ASP A 28 2.12 11.57 -8.80
CA ASP A 28 3.32 12.31 -8.38
C ASP A 28 4.60 11.48 -8.41
N ILE A 29 4.57 10.27 -8.95
CA ILE A 29 5.73 9.37 -9.02
C ILE A 29 6.95 9.98 -9.74
N LYS A 30 6.73 10.93 -10.64
CA LYS A 30 7.77 11.69 -11.35
C LYS A 30 8.09 13.04 -10.71
N ASN A 31 7.43 13.42 -9.63
CA ASN A 31 7.63 14.70 -8.96
C ASN A 31 8.89 14.65 -8.10
N LYS A 32 10.04 14.89 -8.74
CA LYS A 32 11.35 14.84 -8.07
C LYS A 32 11.43 15.79 -6.87
N GLN A 33 10.89 17.00 -6.98
CA GLN A 33 10.91 17.99 -5.88
C GLN A 33 10.19 17.47 -4.65
N LEU A 34 9.01 16.86 -4.84
CA LEU A 34 8.24 16.27 -3.74
C LEU A 34 8.98 15.09 -3.09
N ILE A 35 9.51 14.18 -3.92
CA ILE A 35 10.22 12.99 -3.44
C ILE A 35 11.48 13.40 -2.66
N ASP A 36 12.29 14.31 -3.21
CA ASP A 36 13.49 14.79 -2.56
C ASP A 36 13.17 15.50 -1.24
N ALA A 37 12.10 16.29 -1.19
CA ALA A 37 11.67 16.94 0.05
C ALA A 37 11.19 15.94 1.12
N VAL A 38 10.46 14.88 0.73
CA VAL A 38 10.06 13.82 1.66
C VAL A 38 11.28 13.04 2.19
N LYS A 39 12.30 12.82 1.36
CA LYS A 39 13.55 12.16 1.77
C LYS A 39 14.33 12.93 2.85
N THR A 40 14.15 14.24 2.97
CA THR A 40 14.79 15.03 4.04
C THR A 40 14.12 14.84 5.42
N THR A 41 12.97 14.19 5.49
CA THR A 41 12.24 13.96 6.74
C THR A 41 12.80 12.77 7.53
N ASN A 42 12.42 12.66 8.80
CA ASN A 42 12.77 11.54 9.69
C ASN A 42 11.75 10.39 9.64
N ALA A 43 10.87 10.34 8.63
CA ALA A 43 9.91 9.25 8.50
C ALA A 43 10.60 7.89 8.33
N GLU A 44 10.05 6.85 8.94
CA GLU A 44 10.57 5.48 8.89
C GLU A 44 10.36 4.82 7.52
N SER A 45 9.36 5.27 6.76
CA SER A 45 9.03 4.71 5.44
C SER A 45 8.50 5.78 4.49
N ILE A 46 8.81 5.59 3.20
CA ILE A 46 8.30 6.41 2.10
C ILE A 46 7.63 5.47 1.11
N PHE A 47 6.31 5.50 1.06
CA PHE A 47 5.53 4.68 0.15
C PHE A 47 5.26 5.42 -1.15
N ILE A 48 5.58 4.80 -2.29
CA ILE A 48 5.36 5.35 -3.63
C ILE A 48 4.28 4.53 -4.34
N SER A 49 3.13 5.15 -4.59
CA SER A 49 2.02 4.53 -5.32
C SER A 49 2.32 4.44 -6.82
N THR A 50 2.01 3.29 -7.44
CA THR A 50 2.36 2.97 -8.83
C THR A 50 1.17 2.87 -9.78
N GLY A 51 -0.04 3.18 -9.33
CA GLY A 51 -1.30 2.91 -10.03
C GLY A 51 -1.50 3.60 -11.38
N MET A 52 -0.69 4.62 -11.71
CA MET A 52 -0.71 5.30 -13.01
C MET A 52 0.52 4.98 -13.88
N SER A 53 1.26 3.91 -13.57
CA SER A 53 2.50 3.59 -14.23
C SER A 53 2.54 2.14 -14.70
N ASP A 54 3.06 1.93 -15.89
CA ASP A 54 3.45 0.63 -16.41
C ASP A 54 4.91 0.29 -16.04
N TYR A 55 5.34 -0.94 -16.32
CA TYR A 55 6.71 -1.36 -16.04
C TYR A 55 7.76 -0.54 -16.80
N LYS A 56 7.46 -0.05 -17.98
CA LYS A 56 8.37 0.80 -18.75
C LYS A 56 8.68 2.09 -17.96
N THR A 57 7.64 2.73 -17.46
CA THR A 57 7.77 3.93 -16.61
C THR A 57 8.47 3.63 -15.29
N LEU A 58 8.10 2.52 -14.64
CA LEU A 58 8.67 2.13 -13.35
C LEU A 58 10.17 1.78 -13.46
N ASP A 59 10.60 1.12 -14.53
CA ASP A 59 12.00 0.76 -14.77
C ASP A 59 12.91 1.98 -14.89
N ASP A 60 12.40 3.07 -15.44
CA ASP A 60 13.16 4.32 -15.56
C ASP A 60 13.34 5.05 -14.22
N ILE A 61 12.44 4.83 -13.25
CA ILE A 61 12.36 5.64 -12.02
C ILE A 61 12.79 4.86 -10.79
N ILE A 62 12.20 3.69 -10.57
CA ILE A 62 12.29 2.98 -9.29
C ILE A 62 13.69 2.54 -8.92
N PRO A 63 14.54 1.99 -9.84
CA PRO A 63 15.88 1.55 -9.48
C PRO A 63 16.73 2.66 -8.85
N GLN A 64 16.61 3.89 -9.37
CA GLN A 64 17.35 5.03 -8.82
C GLN A 64 16.80 5.47 -7.47
N LEU A 65 15.48 5.46 -7.30
CA LEU A 65 14.83 5.84 -6.04
C LEU A 65 15.22 4.87 -4.92
N VAL A 66 15.03 3.58 -5.13
CA VAL A 66 15.34 2.56 -4.12
C VAL A 66 16.82 2.55 -3.75
N LYS A 67 17.72 2.77 -4.72
CA LYS A 67 19.15 2.90 -4.46
C LYS A 67 19.50 4.13 -3.63
N SER A 68 18.70 5.20 -3.76
CA SER A 68 18.99 6.49 -3.09
C SER A 68 18.50 6.58 -1.65
N ASP A 69 17.54 5.73 -1.26
CA ASP A 69 16.93 5.74 0.09
C ASP A 69 16.27 4.39 0.39
N GLU A 70 16.80 3.66 1.37
CA GLU A 70 16.32 2.34 1.79
C GLU A 70 14.90 2.34 2.40
N ARG A 71 14.40 3.50 2.81
CA ARG A 71 13.04 3.66 3.34
C ARG A 71 11.97 3.60 2.27
N ILE A 72 12.36 3.63 0.97
CA ILE A 72 11.42 3.61 -0.14
C ILE A 72 10.81 2.23 -0.31
N LYS A 73 9.48 2.20 -0.27
CA LYS A 73 8.63 1.04 -0.50
C LYS A 73 7.62 1.37 -1.60
N LEU A 74 7.18 0.37 -2.34
CA LEU A 74 6.20 0.59 -3.40
C LEU A 74 4.80 0.22 -2.91
N ILE A 75 3.78 0.84 -3.52
CA ILE A 75 2.40 0.39 -3.37
C ILE A 75 1.92 -0.07 -4.74
N HIS A 76 1.68 -1.38 -4.89
CA HIS A 76 0.90 -1.86 -6.03
C HIS A 76 -0.56 -1.45 -5.82
N THR A 77 -1.11 -0.72 -6.75
CA THR A 77 -2.52 -0.39 -6.82
C THR A 77 -2.96 -0.29 -8.27
N GLN A 78 -4.24 -0.56 -8.54
CA GLN A 78 -4.88 -0.25 -9.80
C GLN A 78 -6.03 0.71 -9.51
N LEU A 79 -6.10 1.81 -10.25
CA LEU A 79 -7.13 2.83 -10.06
C LEU A 79 -8.43 2.40 -10.74
N SER A 80 -8.94 1.23 -10.34
CA SER A 80 -10.14 0.61 -10.88
C SER A 80 -10.93 -0.09 -9.77
N ASN A 81 -12.25 0.00 -9.85
CA ASN A 81 -13.16 -0.73 -8.96
C ASN A 81 -13.40 -2.19 -9.40
N SER A 82 -12.94 -2.56 -10.61
CA SER A 82 -13.16 -3.90 -11.17
C SER A 82 -12.18 -4.93 -10.62
N VAL A 83 -12.71 -6.05 -10.13
CA VAL A 83 -11.91 -7.17 -9.62
C VAL A 83 -10.96 -7.74 -10.68
N ASN A 84 -11.36 -7.73 -11.95
CA ASN A 84 -10.55 -8.28 -13.06
C ASN A 84 -9.30 -7.44 -13.35
N GLN A 85 -9.21 -6.23 -12.83
CA GLN A 85 -8.10 -5.32 -13.07
C GLN A 85 -7.15 -5.18 -11.87
N VAL A 86 -7.43 -5.84 -10.75
CA VAL A 86 -6.62 -5.70 -9.52
C VAL A 86 -5.19 -6.23 -9.68
N ASN A 87 -5.01 -7.34 -10.40
CA ASN A 87 -3.70 -7.93 -10.70
C ASN A 87 -2.77 -8.12 -9.48
N LEU A 88 -3.23 -8.82 -8.45
CA LEU A 88 -2.45 -9.02 -7.20
C LEU A 88 -1.07 -9.66 -7.41
N LYS A 89 -0.88 -10.46 -8.48
CA LYS A 89 0.44 -11.02 -8.83
C LYS A 89 1.52 -9.97 -9.08
N ALA A 90 1.12 -8.74 -9.40
CA ALA A 90 2.07 -7.65 -9.59
C ALA A 90 2.82 -7.29 -8.30
N ILE A 91 2.29 -7.60 -7.11
CA ILE A 91 2.97 -7.44 -5.82
C ILE A 91 4.28 -8.24 -5.81
N GLU A 92 4.20 -9.52 -6.15
CA GLU A 92 5.38 -10.41 -6.21
C GLU A 92 6.34 -10.02 -7.33
N SER A 93 5.78 -9.73 -8.52
CA SER A 93 6.57 -9.36 -9.69
C SER A 93 7.36 -8.06 -9.45
N MET A 94 6.75 -7.05 -8.85
CA MET A 94 7.42 -5.79 -8.50
C MET A 94 8.47 -6.00 -7.42
N ARG A 95 8.16 -6.78 -6.37
CA ARG A 95 9.11 -7.12 -5.31
C ARG A 95 10.35 -7.83 -5.86
N ALA A 96 10.15 -8.81 -6.73
CA ALA A 96 11.25 -9.53 -7.37
C ALA A 96 12.07 -8.63 -8.29
N ARG A 97 11.43 -7.70 -9.02
CA ARG A 97 12.07 -6.82 -10.00
C ARG A 97 12.88 -5.70 -9.35
N TYR A 98 12.30 -5.01 -8.37
CA TYR A 98 12.90 -3.81 -7.77
C TYR A 98 13.63 -4.05 -6.45
N LYS A 99 13.57 -5.27 -5.91
CA LYS A 99 14.21 -5.67 -4.64
C LYS A 99 13.86 -4.76 -3.46
N THR A 100 12.62 -4.29 -3.42
CA THR A 100 12.08 -3.45 -2.35
C THR A 100 10.73 -3.99 -1.88
N PRO A 101 10.32 -3.76 -0.62
CA PRO A 101 9.00 -4.15 -0.14
C PRO A 101 7.88 -3.52 -0.97
N VAL A 102 6.81 -4.30 -1.19
CA VAL A 102 5.64 -3.85 -1.95
C VAL A 102 4.39 -4.02 -1.11
N ALA A 103 3.70 -2.92 -0.86
CA ALA A 103 2.39 -2.87 -0.23
C ALA A 103 1.27 -3.04 -1.26
N TYR A 104 0.06 -3.32 -0.79
CA TYR A 104 -1.16 -3.34 -1.61
C TYR A 104 -2.02 -2.11 -1.32
N GLY A 105 -2.44 -1.39 -2.36
CA GLY A 105 -3.40 -0.29 -2.30
C GLY A 105 -4.75 -0.72 -2.88
N HIS A 106 -5.76 -0.82 -2.04
CA HIS A 106 -7.08 -1.31 -2.39
C HIS A 106 -7.96 -0.21 -3.01
N HIS A 107 -8.41 -0.43 -4.24
CA HIS A 107 -9.38 0.40 -4.97
C HIS A 107 -10.55 -0.42 -5.55
N CYS A 108 -10.57 -1.73 -5.30
CA CYS A 108 -11.62 -2.62 -5.78
C CYS A 108 -12.88 -2.48 -4.91
N SER A 109 -14.07 -2.59 -5.52
CA SER A 109 -15.34 -2.58 -4.78
C SER A 109 -15.57 -3.87 -3.95
N LEU A 110 -14.81 -4.94 -4.21
CA LEU A 110 -14.94 -6.23 -3.52
C LEU A 110 -13.92 -6.34 -2.39
N VAL A 111 -14.37 -6.23 -1.15
CA VAL A 111 -13.53 -6.31 0.08
C VAL A 111 -12.73 -7.61 0.16
N ASN A 112 -13.27 -8.74 -0.32
CA ASN A 112 -12.58 -10.03 -0.30
C ASN A 112 -11.23 -10.02 -1.02
N VAL A 113 -10.98 -9.05 -1.90
CA VAL A 113 -9.67 -8.85 -2.55
C VAL A 113 -8.59 -8.47 -1.53
N ILE A 114 -8.97 -7.80 -0.44
CA ILE A 114 -8.04 -7.50 0.66
C ILE A 114 -7.52 -8.81 1.27
N TYR A 115 -8.41 -9.75 1.60
CA TYR A 115 -8.04 -11.05 2.13
C TYR A 115 -7.20 -11.85 1.14
N THR A 116 -7.59 -11.86 -0.13
CA THR A 116 -6.84 -12.54 -1.19
C THR A 116 -5.42 -11.98 -1.33
N SER A 117 -5.24 -10.67 -1.11
CA SER A 117 -3.92 -10.03 -1.20
C SER A 117 -2.90 -10.57 -0.21
N LEU A 118 -3.36 -11.11 0.93
CA LEU A 118 -2.49 -11.69 1.97
C LEU A 118 -1.62 -12.83 1.43
N GLY A 119 -2.14 -13.64 0.50
CA GLY A 119 -1.39 -14.72 -0.14
C GLY A 119 -0.18 -14.25 -0.95
N PHE A 120 -0.12 -12.97 -1.32
CA PHE A 120 0.99 -12.34 -2.04
C PHE A 120 1.97 -11.61 -1.11
N LEU A 121 1.77 -11.73 0.22
CA LEU A 121 2.63 -11.19 1.27
C LEU A 121 2.96 -9.70 1.08
N PRO A 122 1.96 -8.81 0.97
CA PRO A 122 2.22 -7.39 0.88
C PRO A 122 2.86 -6.88 2.18
N GLU A 123 3.75 -5.91 2.07
CA GLU A 123 4.38 -5.23 3.22
C GLU A 123 3.35 -4.59 4.15
N SER A 124 2.35 -3.96 3.55
CA SER A 124 1.23 -3.29 4.22
C SER A 124 0.02 -3.28 3.29
N ILE A 125 -1.16 -3.03 3.83
CA ILE A 125 -2.39 -2.87 3.05
C ILE A 125 -2.94 -1.48 3.31
N PHE A 126 -3.17 -0.72 2.23
CA PHE A 126 -3.81 0.59 2.26
C PHE A 126 -5.23 0.48 1.73
N PHE A 127 -6.20 0.96 2.46
CA PHE A 127 -7.60 1.06 2.03
C PHE A 127 -8.21 2.37 2.51
N TYR A 128 -9.32 2.76 1.91
CA TYR A 128 -10.06 3.95 2.27
C TYR A 128 -11.13 3.64 3.30
N VAL A 129 -11.38 4.58 4.20
CA VAL A 129 -12.41 4.48 5.24
C VAL A 129 -13.44 5.58 5.03
N LYS A 130 -14.71 5.24 5.16
CA LYS A 130 -15.83 6.19 5.13
C LYS A 130 -16.65 6.14 6.41
N GLY A 131 -17.30 7.26 6.71
CA GLY A 131 -18.16 7.41 7.87
C GLY A 131 -19.60 6.95 7.61
N SER A 132 -20.55 7.86 7.83
CA SER A 132 -21.97 7.58 7.69
C SER A 132 -22.37 7.20 6.26
N GLU A 133 -23.32 6.27 6.14
CA GLU A 133 -23.81 5.75 4.86
C GLU A 133 -24.59 6.77 4.02
N ASN A 134 -25.12 7.81 4.63
CA ASN A 134 -25.97 8.80 3.99
C ASN A 134 -25.22 9.99 3.37
N LEU A 135 -23.89 9.95 3.41
CA LEU A 135 -23.03 10.99 2.83
C LEU A 135 -22.31 10.46 1.60
N ASP A 136 -22.18 11.31 0.60
CA ASP A 136 -21.35 11.03 -0.57
C ASP A 136 -19.89 11.37 -0.23
N TYR A 137 -19.07 10.34 -0.04
CA TYR A 137 -17.63 10.48 0.22
C TYR A 137 -16.83 10.30 -1.05
N PRO A 138 -15.70 11.00 -1.19
CA PRO A 138 -14.70 10.61 -2.17
C PRO A 138 -14.34 9.11 -2.01
N ASP A 139 -14.11 8.43 -3.12
CA ASP A 139 -13.76 7.00 -3.10
C ASP A 139 -14.82 6.05 -2.52
N ASN A 140 -16.10 6.50 -2.46
CA ASN A 140 -17.22 5.80 -1.81
C ASN A 140 -17.43 4.36 -2.31
N HIS A 141 -17.07 4.07 -3.58
CA HIS A 141 -17.27 2.76 -4.21
C HIS A 141 -16.39 1.64 -3.62
N HIS A 142 -15.25 1.98 -3.03
CA HIS A 142 -14.30 1.01 -2.47
C HIS A 142 -13.87 1.33 -1.03
N ALA A 143 -14.39 2.41 -0.46
CA ALA A 143 -14.11 2.75 0.94
C ALA A 143 -14.87 1.82 1.90
N ILE A 144 -14.16 1.35 2.92
CA ILE A 144 -14.69 0.49 3.99
C ILE A 144 -15.42 1.37 5.01
N LYS A 145 -16.58 0.92 5.49
CA LYS A 145 -17.28 1.64 6.55
C LYS A 145 -16.50 1.60 7.85
N VAL A 146 -16.48 2.68 8.60
CA VAL A 146 -15.75 2.76 9.88
C VAL A 146 -16.20 1.67 10.85
N ASN A 147 -17.45 1.28 10.84
CA ASN A 147 -17.99 0.23 11.72
C ASN A 147 -17.50 -1.18 11.36
N ASP A 148 -17.03 -1.40 10.13
CA ASP A 148 -16.57 -2.71 9.64
C ASP A 148 -15.04 -2.85 9.78
N ILE A 149 -14.33 -1.81 10.28
CA ILE A 149 -12.86 -1.80 10.31
C ILE A 149 -12.30 -2.77 11.36
N GLU A 150 -12.90 -2.84 12.53
CA GLU A 150 -12.45 -3.72 13.61
C GLU A 150 -12.49 -5.18 13.14
N ASP A 151 -13.63 -5.63 12.63
CA ASP A 151 -13.82 -6.99 12.11
C ASP A 151 -12.84 -7.28 10.94
N LEU A 152 -12.68 -6.33 10.02
CA LEU A 152 -11.73 -6.46 8.90
C LEU A 152 -10.30 -6.65 9.39
N VAL A 153 -9.86 -5.87 10.38
CA VAL A 153 -8.50 -5.95 10.92
C VAL A 153 -8.28 -7.26 11.67
N ASP A 154 -9.25 -7.71 12.44
CA ASP A 154 -9.20 -8.98 13.16
C ASP A 154 -9.15 -10.18 12.20
N ASP A 155 -9.95 -10.16 11.15
CA ASP A 155 -9.90 -11.15 10.07
C ASP A 155 -8.54 -11.17 9.38
N ILE A 156 -8.00 -10.02 9.00
CA ILE A 156 -6.65 -9.92 8.41
C ILE A 156 -5.61 -10.52 9.34
N ASN A 157 -5.63 -10.18 10.63
CA ASN A 157 -4.68 -10.69 11.61
C ASN A 157 -4.80 -12.20 11.81
N SER A 158 -6.00 -12.73 11.78
CA SER A 158 -6.28 -14.16 11.87
C SER A 158 -5.82 -14.92 10.62
N LEU A 159 -6.15 -14.39 9.43
CA LEU A 159 -5.76 -15.00 8.16
C LEU A 159 -4.24 -14.96 7.92
N LYS A 160 -3.54 -13.92 8.38
CA LYS A 160 -2.06 -13.89 8.33
C LYS A 160 -1.42 -15.08 9.04
N LYS A 161 -2.01 -15.58 10.13
CA LYS A 161 -1.50 -16.77 10.83
C LYS A 161 -1.60 -18.04 9.98
N SER A 162 -2.60 -18.12 9.08
CA SER A 162 -2.82 -19.27 8.20
C SER A 162 -1.79 -19.40 7.08
N ILE A 163 -1.05 -18.32 6.77
CA ILE A 163 0.00 -18.33 5.75
C ILE A 163 1.16 -19.28 6.19
N GLY A 164 1.50 -19.29 7.48
CA GLY A 164 2.54 -20.15 8.03
C GLY A 164 3.95 -19.77 7.57
N ASP A 165 4.88 -20.66 7.79
CA ASP A 165 6.31 -20.50 7.49
C ASP A 165 6.78 -21.31 6.27
N GLY A 166 5.88 -22.03 5.60
CA GLY A 166 6.17 -22.90 4.45
C GLY A 166 6.69 -24.30 4.81
N ASN A 167 6.93 -24.60 6.08
CA ASN A 167 7.38 -25.94 6.49
C ASN A 167 6.22 -26.92 6.51
N LYS A 168 6.33 -28.04 5.78
CA LYS A 168 5.34 -29.11 5.80
C LYS A 168 5.66 -30.09 6.91
N ILE A 169 4.90 -30.01 8.01
CA ILE A 169 5.01 -30.95 9.15
C ILE A 169 3.76 -31.83 9.27
N ALA A 170 3.93 -33.03 9.82
CA ALA A 170 2.81 -33.91 10.12
C ALA A 170 2.17 -33.51 11.46
N MET A 171 0.85 -33.33 11.48
CA MET A 171 0.10 -33.14 12.71
C MET A 171 0.00 -34.50 13.44
N LYS A 172 0.41 -34.53 14.70
CA LYS A 172 0.43 -35.77 15.49
C LYS A 172 -0.95 -36.19 16.02
N ASN A 173 -1.88 -35.24 16.14
CA ASN A 173 -3.23 -35.46 16.65
C ASN A 173 -4.26 -34.71 15.82
N TRP A 174 -5.37 -35.39 15.49
CA TRP A 174 -6.58 -34.75 14.97
C TRP A 174 -7.45 -34.39 16.17
N THR A 175 -7.69 -33.14 16.44
CA THR A 175 -8.67 -32.67 17.44
C THR A 175 -9.92 -32.20 16.75
#